data_b1da2029ae79dc31b5888bc4cfec47ae
#
_entry.id   b1da2029ae79dc31b5888bc4cfec47ae
#
_cell.length_a   1.000
_cell.length_b   1.000
_cell.length_c   1.000
_cell.angle_alpha   90.00
_cell.angle_beta   90.00
_cell.angle_gamma   90.00
#
_symmetry.space_group_name_H-M   'P 1'
#
loop_
_entity.id
_entity.type
_entity.pdbx_description
1 polymer ?
#
loop_
_entity_poly.entity_id
_entity_poly.type
_entity_poly.pdbx_seq_one_letter_code
_entity_poly.pdbx_strand_id
1 'polypeptide(L)'
;MPQQGFNDYIFAVYGYKNGTAKSYITAIHIIDEMFLYDDVFDLQGESITCINDIELLKRIEVFVRAQQSLFKKGEDSIFRNLSSGQNSYPGKGFCSAALKQLLNYYSYDLKEKEASKILKERTNAKSISKDLITLFKID
;
A
#
# COMPACT_ATOMS: atom_id res chain seq x y z
N MET A 1 1.36 13.70 -0.74
CA MET A 1 1.86 12.82 -1.80
C MET A 1 1.66 11.37 -1.39
N PRO A 2 1.11 10.49 -2.25
CA PRO A 2 0.85 9.10 -1.87
C PRO A 2 2.10 8.34 -1.42
N GLN A 3 3.22 8.49 -2.12
CA GLN A 3 4.46 7.81 -1.76
C GLN A 3 5.00 8.28 -0.41
N GLN A 4 4.90 9.57 -0.13
CA GLN A 4 5.33 10.11 1.17
C GLN A 4 4.50 9.52 2.31
N GLY A 5 3.18 9.39 2.12
CA GLY A 5 2.30 8.78 3.11
C GLY A 5 2.66 7.32 3.39
N PHE A 6 2.96 6.53 2.35
CA PHE A 6 3.42 5.16 2.51
C PHE A 6 4.77 5.09 3.22
N ASN A 7 5.73 5.95 2.82
CA ASN A 7 7.05 5.98 3.45
C ASN A 7 6.93 6.30 4.94
N ASP A 8 6.12 7.29 5.31
CA ASP A 8 5.89 7.65 6.71
C ASP A 8 5.27 6.48 7.48
N TYR A 9 4.30 5.78 6.87
CA TYR A 9 3.68 4.60 7.46
C TYR A 9 4.73 3.50 7.73
N ILE A 10 5.56 3.19 6.75
CA ILE A 10 6.58 2.13 6.86
C ILE A 10 7.59 2.47 7.95
N PHE A 11 8.05 3.71 8.02
CA PHE A 11 8.97 4.14 9.08
C PHE A 11 8.30 4.14 10.45
N ALA A 12 7.02 4.45 10.53
CA ALA A 12 6.28 4.38 11.79
C ALA A 12 6.17 2.93 12.28
N VAL A 13 5.97 1.97 11.37
CA VAL A 13 5.85 0.55 11.71
C VAL A 13 7.20 -0.06 12.10
N TYR A 14 8.27 0.22 11.35
CA TYR A 14 9.56 -0.45 11.50
C TYR A 14 10.65 0.40 12.14
N GLY A 15 10.47 1.71 12.23
CA GLY A 15 11.45 2.65 12.75
C GLY A 15 12.42 3.15 11.68
N TYR A 16 12.90 4.38 11.84
CA TYR A 16 13.78 5.03 10.86
C TYR A 16 15.14 4.38 10.73
N LYS A 17 15.62 3.75 11.80
CA LYS A 17 16.94 3.08 11.82
C LYS A 17 16.87 1.64 11.31
N ASN A 18 15.67 1.12 11.05
CA ASN A 18 15.50 -0.27 10.64
C ASN A 18 15.73 -0.39 9.14
N GLY A 19 16.68 -1.24 8.74
CA GLY A 19 16.96 -1.53 7.34
C GLY A 19 15.78 -2.13 6.59
N THR A 20 14.86 -2.79 7.29
CA THR A 20 13.66 -3.39 6.70
C THR A 20 12.78 -2.32 6.04
N ALA A 21 12.56 -1.17 6.71
CA ALA A 21 11.78 -0.08 6.13
C ALA A 21 12.40 0.43 4.83
N LYS A 22 13.72 0.65 4.84
CA LYS A 22 14.45 1.10 3.66
C LYS A 22 14.38 0.07 2.54
N SER A 23 14.48 -1.22 2.87
CA SER A 23 14.39 -2.31 1.90
C SER A 23 13.03 -2.35 1.22
N TYR A 24 11.95 -2.16 1.97
CA TYR A 24 10.61 -2.12 1.40
C TYR A 24 10.41 -0.92 0.48
N ILE A 25 10.90 0.25 0.86
CA ILE A 25 10.84 1.46 0.01
C ILE A 25 11.61 1.23 -1.28
N THR A 26 12.81 0.67 -1.18
CA THR A 26 13.62 0.33 -2.36
C THR A 26 12.91 -0.69 -3.25
N ALA A 27 12.28 -1.71 -2.65
CA ALA A 27 11.53 -2.72 -3.39
C ALA A 27 10.36 -2.10 -4.18
N ILE A 28 9.66 -1.13 -3.61
CA ILE A 28 8.60 -0.40 -4.31
C ILE A 28 9.16 0.33 -5.54
N HIS A 29 10.31 0.99 -5.42
CA HIS A 29 10.97 1.64 -6.55
C HIS A 29 11.36 0.64 -7.65
N ILE A 30 11.83 -0.54 -7.26
CA ILE A 30 12.18 -1.60 -8.20
C ILE A 30 10.93 -2.06 -8.97
N ILE A 31 9.82 -2.25 -8.28
CA ILE A 31 8.56 -2.66 -8.91
C ILE A 31 8.09 -1.58 -9.89
N ASP A 32 8.12 -0.32 -9.50
CA ASP A 32 7.75 0.78 -10.38
C ASP A 32 8.62 0.79 -11.64
N GLU A 33 9.93 0.61 -11.50
CA GLU A 33 10.85 0.54 -12.62
C GLU A 33 10.54 -0.64 -13.54
N MET A 34 10.27 -1.81 -12.98
CA MET A 34 9.94 -2.99 -13.78
C MET A 34 8.66 -2.80 -14.59
N PHE A 35 7.66 -2.14 -14.03
CA PHE A 35 6.42 -1.85 -14.74
C PHE A 35 6.56 -0.76 -15.82
N LEU A 36 7.62 0.04 -15.78
CA LEU A 36 7.94 0.92 -16.90
C LEU A 36 8.44 0.14 -18.12
N TYR A 37 9.15 -0.98 -17.89
CA TYR A 37 9.63 -1.84 -18.96
C TYR A 37 8.58 -2.83 -19.46
N ASP A 38 7.82 -3.40 -18.54
CA ASP A 38 6.78 -4.39 -18.83
C ASP A 38 5.42 -3.84 -18.39
N ASP A 39 4.71 -3.24 -19.32
CA ASP A 39 3.42 -2.59 -19.08
C ASP A 39 2.30 -3.63 -18.99
N VAL A 40 2.31 -4.41 -17.90
CA VAL A 40 1.32 -5.48 -17.63
C VAL A 40 0.02 -4.90 -17.09
N PHE A 41 0.13 -3.87 -16.26
CA PHE A 41 -1.00 -3.16 -15.68
C PHE A 41 -0.97 -1.71 -16.18
N ASP A 42 -2.11 -1.18 -16.55
CA ASP A 42 -2.21 0.21 -16.99
C ASP A 42 -2.18 1.15 -15.78
N LEU A 43 -0.99 1.60 -15.42
CA LEU A 43 -0.77 2.50 -14.28
C LEU A 43 -0.68 3.96 -14.72
N GLN A 44 -0.81 4.25 -16.02
CA GLN A 44 -0.78 5.60 -16.58
C GLN A 44 0.47 6.40 -16.17
N GLY A 45 1.60 5.72 -16.04
CA GLY A 45 2.86 6.34 -15.62
C GLY A 45 2.95 6.67 -14.13
N GLU A 46 1.95 6.32 -13.35
CA GLU A 46 1.94 6.56 -11.91
C GLU A 46 2.65 5.44 -11.15
N SER A 47 3.18 5.78 -9.98
CA SER A 47 3.71 4.77 -9.06
C SER A 47 2.60 3.87 -8.52
N ILE A 48 2.94 2.63 -8.18
CA ILE A 48 2.01 1.73 -7.50
C ILE A 48 1.54 2.31 -6.16
N THR A 49 2.29 3.20 -5.54
CA THR A 49 1.88 3.88 -4.31
C THR A 49 0.73 4.86 -4.53
N CYS A 50 0.43 5.22 -5.77
CA CYS A 50 -0.70 6.08 -6.11
C CYS A 50 -2.00 5.30 -6.33
N ILE A 51 -1.93 3.97 -6.36
CA ILE A 51 -3.09 3.11 -6.55
C ILE A 51 -3.83 2.96 -5.22
N ASN A 52 -5.08 3.41 -5.17
CA ASN A 52 -5.93 3.24 -3.99
C ASN A 52 -7.00 2.16 -4.18
N ASP A 53 -6.97 1.46 -5.31
CA ASP A 53 -7.85 0.33 -5.59
C ASP A 53 -7.26 -0.93 -4.98
N ILE A 54 -7.82 -1.38 -3.87
CA ILE A 54 -7.33 -2.54 -3.11
C ILE A 54 -7.36 -3.80 -3.98
N GLU A 55 -8.39 -4.00 -4.78
CA GLU A 55 -8.49 -5.19 -5.64
C GLU A 55 -7.39 -5.20 -6.71
N LEU A 56 -7.07 -4.05 -7.29
CA LEU A 56 -5.98 -3.95 -8.24
C LEU A 56 -4.63 -4.22 -7.55
N LEU A 57 -4.41 -3.65 -6.36
CA LEU A 57 -3.18 -3.90 -5.60
C LEU A 57 -3.03 -5.38 -5.24
N LYS A 58 -4.11 -6.08 -4.89
CA LYS A 58 -4.08 -7.53 -4.64
C LYS A 58 -3.64 -8.30 -5.88
N ARG A 59 -4.16 -7.93 -7.05
CA ARG A 59 -3.76 -8.57 -8.31
C ARG A 59 -2.30 -8.32 -8.64
N ILE A 60 -1.82 -7.10 -8.41
CA ILE A 60 -0.41 -6.75 -8.61
C ILE A 60 0.47 -7.56 -7.66
N GLU A 61 0.08 -7.71 -6.40
CA GLU A 61 0.85 -8.51 -5.43
C GLU A 61 0.96 -9.97 -5.87
N VAL A 62 -0.16 -10.57 -6.29
CA VAL A 62 -0.15 -11.97 -6.78
C VAL A 62 0.76 -12.10 -7.99
N PHE A 63 0.68 -11.16 -8.94
CA PHE A 63 1.53 -11.15 -10.13
C PHE A 63 3.00 -11.03 -9.78
N VAL A 64 3.36 -10.07 -8.93
CA VAL A 64 4.75 -9.85 -8.52
C VAL A 64 5.31 -11.05 -7.77
N ARG A 65 4.51 -11.67 -6.90
CA ARG A 65 4.91 -12.86 -6.16
C ARG A 65 5.22 -14.02 -7.11
N ALA A 66 4.41 -14.20 -8.14
CA ALA A 66 4.64 -15.20 -9.17
C ALA A 66 5.94 -14.90 -9.95
N GLN A 67 6.18 -13.64 -10.29
CA GLN A 67 7.39 -13.22 -10.99
C GLN A 67 8.64 -13.42 -10.14
N GLN A 68 8.57 -13.18 -8.83
CA GLN A 68 9.66 -13.51 -7.91
C GLN A 68 9.98 -15.00 -7.89
N SER A 69 8.96 -15.84 -7.92
CA SER A 69 9.14 -17.29 -7.96
C SER A 69 9.87 -17.71 -9.23
N LEU A 70 9.49 -17.16 -10.39
CA LEU A 70 10.19 -17.40 -11.65
C LEU A 70 11.63 -16.93 -11.60
N PHE A 71 11.86 -15.74 -11.06
CA PHE A 71 13.21 -15.17 -10.91
C PHE A 71 14.10 -16.08 -10.05
N LYS A 72 13.59 -16.60 -8.93
CA LYS A 72 14.34 -17.51 -8.05
C LYS A 72 14.72 -18.81 -8.76
N LYS A 73 13.89 -19.27 -9.69
CA LYS A 73 14.15 -20.51 -10.47
C LYS A 73 15.06 -20.25 -11.64
N GLY A 74 15.48 -19.01 -11.88
CA GLY A 74 16.28 -18.65 -13.05
C GLY A 74 15.48 -18.60 -14.33
N GLU A 75 14.16 -18.58 -14.26
CA GLU A 75 13.26 -18.48 -15.40
C GLU A 75 12.99 -17.02 -15.76
N ASP A 76 12.50 -16.78 -16.97
CA ASP A 76 12.19 -15.42 -17.43
C ASP A 76 11.09 -14.79 -16.58
N SER A 77 11.30 -13.53 -16.22
CA SER A 77 10.35 -12.77 -15.38
C SER A 77 10.51 -11.28 -15.66
N ILE A 78 9.65 -10.45 -15.06
CA ILE A 78 9.78 -8.99 -15.14
C ILE A 78 11.06 -8.50 -14.49
N PHE A 79 11.70 -9.32 -13.63
CA PHE A 79 12.94 -8.96 -12.93
C PHE A 79 14.21 -9.26 -13.74
N ARG A 80 14.09 -9.74 -14.97
CA ARG A 80 15.23 -10.10 -15.83
C ARG A 80 16.20 -8.95 -16.11
N ASN A 81 15.72 -7.72 -16.04
CA ASN A 81 16.52 -6.52 -16.35
C ASN A 81 17.10 -5.85 -15.11
N LEU A 82 17.01 -6.49 -13.94
CA LEU A 82 17.57 -5.94 -12.72
C LEU A 82 19.08 -5.89 -12.77
N SER A 83 19.67 -4.83 -12.21
CA SER A 83 21.11 -4.78 -11.97
C SER A 83 21.50 -5.81 -10.91
N SER A 84 22.74 -6.26 -10.93
CA SER A 84 23.23 -7.29 -9.99
C SER A 84 23.06 -6.89 -8.52
N GLY A 85 23.17 -5.59 -8.21
CA GLY A 85 23.00 -5.10 -6.85
C GLY A 85 21.57 -5.14 -6.34
N GLN A 86 20.59 -5.35 -7.22
CA GLN A 86 19.16 -5.37 -6.88
C GLN A 86 18.57 -6.79 -6.84
N ASN A 87 19.33 -7.80 -7.23
CA ASN A 87 18.84 -9.18 -7.36
C ASN A 87 18.32 -9.77 -6.05
N SER A 88 18.85 -9.30 -4.92
CA SER A 88 18.43 -9.81 -3.61
C SER A 88 16.98 -9.43 -3.25
N TYR A 89 16.45 -8.36 -3.81
CA TYR A 89 15.09 -7.90 -3.46
C TYR A 89 14.03 -8.90 -3.91
N PRO A 90 13.91 -9.25 -5.21
CA PRO A 90 12.99 -10.32 -5.59
C PRO A 90 13.42 -11.69 -5.08
N GLY A 91 14.73 -11.95 -5.02
CA GLY A 91 15.29 -13.21 -4.55
C GLY A 91 14.92 -13.54 -3.12
N LYS A 92 14.83 -12.55 -2.24
CA LYS A 92 14.42 -12.70 -0.84
C LYS A 92 12.94 -12.39 -0.60
N GLY A 93 12.18 -12.12 -1.64
CA GLY A 93 10.75 -11.86 -1.52
C GLY A 93 10.38 -10.46 -1.03
N PHE A 94 11.31 -9.51 -1.03
CA PHE A 94 11.05 -8.14 -0.56
C PHE A 94 10.00 -7.43 -1.40
N CYS A 95 9.95 -7.70 -2.71
CA CYS A 95 9.01 -7.02 -3.60
C CYS A 95 7.56 -7.36 -3.25
N SER A 96 7.21 -8.64 -3.12
CA SER A 96 5.86 -9.02 -2.73
C SER A 96 5.55 -8.62 -1.29
N ALA A 97 6.54 -8.70 -0.39
CA ALA A 97 6.38 -8.26 1.00
C ALA A 97 6.09 -6.75 1.07
N ALA A 98 6.79 -5.94 0.26
CA ALA A 98 6.54 -4.50 0.19
C ALA A 98 5.11 -4.20 -0.30
N LEU A 99 4.63 -4.96 -1.29
CA LEU A 99 3.25 -4.81 -1.78
C LEU A 99 2.22 -5.18 -0.71
N LYS A 100 2.48 -6.18 0.12
CA LYS A 100 1.63 -6.50 1.27
C LYS A 100 1.58 -5.35 2.26
N GLN A 101 2.71 -4.69 2.50
CA GLN A 101 2.74 -3.51 3.35
C GLN A 101 1.96 -2.34 2.73
N LEU A 102 2.03 -2.17 1.41
CA LEU A 102 1.24 -1.17 0.71
C LEU A 102 -0.25 -1.45 0.83
N LEU A 103 -0.67 -2.72 0.70
CA LEU A 103 -2.04 -3.16 0.94
C LEU A 103 -2.49 -2.85 2.37
N ASN A 104 -1.63 -3.13 3.35
CA ASN A 104 -1.91 -2.83 4.76
C ASN A 104 -2.10 -1.32 4.97
N TYR A 105 -1.24 -0.51 4.37
CA TYR A 105 -1.33 0.94 4.46
C TYR A 105 -2.66 1.45 3.92
N TYR A 106 -3.06 1.04 2.73
CA TYR A 106 -4.31 1.50 2.14
C TYR A 106 -5.53 0.93 2.86
N SER A 107 -5.47 -0.30 3.35
CA SER A 107 -6.55 -0.87 4.17
C SER A 107 -6.73 -0.11 5.46
N TYR A 108 -5.63 0.27 6.10
CA TYR A 108 -5.63 1.09 7.32
C TYR A 108 -6.22 2.48 7.03
N ASP A 109 -5.76 3.13 5.95
CA ASP A 109 -6.23 4.46 5.55
C ASP A 109 -7.74 4.47 5.27
N LEU A 110 -8.26 3.44 4.59
CA LEU A 110 -9.68 3.30 4.34
C LEU A 110 -10.47 3.10 5.63
N LYS A 111 -9.97 2.28 6.55
CA LYS A 111 -10.60 2.06 7.85
C LYS A 111 -10.65 3.33 8.67
N GLU A 112 -9.58 4.11 8.66
CA GLU A 112 -9.51 5.40 9.34
C GLU A 112 -10.54 6.38 8.77
N LYS A 113 -10.66 6.46 7.45
CA LYS A 113 -11.64 7.33 6.79
C LYS A 113 -13.07 6.91 7.10
N GLU A 114 -13.33 5.60 7.09
CA GLU A 114 -14.64 5.06 7.46
C GLU A 114 -14.98 5.34 8.92
N ALA A 115 -14.03 5.12 9.82
CA ALA A 115 -14.23 5.41 11.24
C ALA A 115 -14.51 6.90 11.47
N SER A 116 -13.78 7.79 10.79
CA SER A 116 -14.02 9.23 10.86
C SER A 116 -15.42 9.60 10.37
N LYS A 117 -15.87 8.99 9.27
CA LYS A 117 -17.21 9.21 8.72
C LYS A 117 -18.28 8.76 9.69
N ILE A 118 -18.15 7.57 10.25
CA ILE A 118 -19.09 7.02 11.24
C ILE A 118 -19.14 7.93 12.45
N LEU A 119 -18.00 8.39 12.94
CA LEU A 119 -17.92 9.27 14.09
C LEU A 119 -18.63 10.60 13.83
N LYS A 120 -18.47 11.19 12.65
CA LYS A 120 -19.20 12.40 12.24
C LYS A 120 -20.69 12.17 12.20
N GLU A 121 -21.14 11.07 11.63
CA GLU A 121 -22.55 10.70 11.57
C GLU A 121 -23.13 10.53 12.98
N ARG A 122 -22.41 9.86 13.87
CA ARG A 122 -22.82 9.68 15.27
C ARG A 122 -22.87 11.01 16.01
N THR A 123 -21.92 11.89 15.78
CA THR A 123 -21.90 13.22 16.39
C THR A 123 -23.11 14.04 15.93
N ASN A 124 -23.42 14.01 14.65
CA ASN A 124 -24.58 14.70 14.10
C ASN A 124 -25.89 14.12 14.67
N ALA A 125 -26.00 12.79 14.76
CA ALA A 125 -27.15 12.13 15.35
C ALA A 125 -27.34 12.49 16.83
N LYS A 126 -26.24 12.51 17.59
CA LYS A 126 -26.27 12.92 19.00
C LYS A 126 -26.70 14.38 19.14
N SER A 127 -26.21 15.27 18.29
CA SER A 127 -26.58 16.67 18.28
C SER A 127 -28.07 16.84 18.02
N ILE A 128 -28.63 16.15 17.05
CA ILE A 128 -30.04 16.16 16.74
C ILE A 128 -30.84 15.63 17.92
N SER A 129 -30.44 14.50 18.50
CA SER A 129 -31.10 13.92 19.68
C SER A 129 -31.08 14.88 20.85
N LYS A 130 -29.99 15.54 21.10
CA LYS A 130 -29.83 16.51 22.18
C LYS A 130 -30.74 17.69 21.97
N ASP A 131 -30.83 18.19 20.74
CA ASP A 131 -31.72 19.29 20.39
C ASP A 131 -33.20 18.91 20.62
N LEU A 132 -33.59 17.69 20.23
CA LEU A 132 -34.94 17.16 20.47
C LEU A 132 -35.21 17.03 21.96
N ILE A 133 -34.26 16.52 22.73
CA ILE A 133 -34.38 16.39 24.18
C ILE A 133 -34.57 17.75 24.81
N THR A 134 -33.78 18.72 24.42
CA THR A 134 -33.89 20.10 24.90
C THR A 134 -35.22 20.71 24.53
N LEU A 135 -35.68 20.51 23.28
CA LEU A 135 -36.95 21.04 22.79
C LEU A 135 -38.13 20.47 23.52
N PHE A 136 -38.13 19.16 23.82
CA PHE A 136 -39.21 18.48 24.51
C PHE A 136 -38.99 18.35 26.02
N LYS A 137 -37.87 18.85 26.54
CA LYS A 137 -37.45 18.73 27.94
C LYS A 137 -37.43 17.30 28.45
N ILE A 138 -36.95 16.39 27.58
CA ILE A 138 -36.76 15.00 27.91
C ILE A 138 -35.27 14.80 28.25
N ASP A 139 -34.99 14.23 29.38
CA ASP A 139 -33.62 13.97 29.85
C ASP A 139 -33.11 12.60 29.39
#